data_0917ec55f6c91e0abc2bc6d58298b3ff
#
_entry.id   0917ec55f6c91e0abc2bc6d58298b3ff
#
_cell.length_a   1.000
_cell.length_b   1.000
_cell.length_c   1.000
_cell.angle_alpha   90.00
_cell.angle_beta   90.00
_cell.angle_gamma   90.00
#
_symmetry.space_group_name_H-M   'P 1'
#
loop_
_entity.id
_entity.type
_entity.pdbx_description
1 polymer ?
#
loop_
_entity_poly.entity_id
_entity_poly.type
_entity_poly.pdbx_seq_one_letter_code
_entity_poly.pdbx_strand_id
1 'polypeptide(L)'
;MNVLVINCGSSSLKFQLINAKTEDVLAKGICERIGIDGRLTYQPTGGEKEKSDKPMPTHTEAIQYVIEALTNAETGVVKSLDEIGAVGHRVVHGGEKFASSVIITDEVKKAIEECNELAPLHNPANLIGIEACEKLMPGTPMAAVFDTAFHQTMPEKAYMYGLPYEYYEKYKVRRYGFHGTSHSYVSKKAAEVMEKPYDQLKTIVCHLGNGSSVTAVMNGKSVDTSMGLTPLEGLVMGTRSGDIDPAIMEFIAGKEDLDIEGIMNVLNKKSGVFGLSGGLSSDFRDLTDAMNSGDKKAKIAMDVFSYKVAKYIGSYAAAMNGVDDIVFTAGIGENDDYVREQVCSYLGYLGVDFDKETNDGLRGTQKELTKPGSKVRVFVIPTNEELAIARETLALVK
;
A
#
# COMPACT_ATOMS: atom_id res chain seq x y z
N MET A 1 11.77 14.13 -18.87
CA MET A 1 11.66 14.70 -17.51
C MET A 1 11.88 13.60 -16.52
N ASN A 2 12.78 13.79 -15.58
CA ASN A 2 12.99 12.85 -14.48
C ASN A 2 12.12 13.32 -13.30
N VAL A 3 11.45 12.38 -12.66
CA VAL A 3 10.63 12.59 -11.47
C VAL A 3 11.28 11.85 -10.31
N LEU A 4 11.57 12.57 -9.23
CA LEU A 4 12.01 11.98 -7.98
C LEU A 4 10.78 11.61 -7.16
N VAL A 5 10.57 10.33 -6.94
CA VAL A 5 9.48 9.81 -6.10
C VAL A 5 9.99 9.60 -4.69
N ILE A 6 9.30 10.18 -3.71
CA ILE A 6 9.64 10.15 -2.28
C ILE A 6 8.50 9.54 -1.47
N ASN A 7 8.85 8.61 -0.59
CA ASN A 7 7.94 8.03 0.39
C ASN A 7 8.60 8.10 1.78
N CYS A 8 8.22 9.10 2.57
CA CYS A 8 8.72 9.33 3.92
C CYS A 8 7.87 8.58 4.95
N GLY A 9 8.51 7.70 5.71
CA GLY A 9 7.99 7.15 6.97
C GLY A 9 8.63 7.85 8.18
N SER A 10 8.22 7.49 9.39
CA SER A 10 8.69 8.12 10.64
C SER A 10 10.21 8.03 10.86
N SER A 11 10.85 6.94 10.42
CA SER A 11 12.29 6.70 10.58
C SER A 11 12.96 6.19 9.31
N SER A 12 12.30 6.31 8.16
CA SER A 12 12.82 5.86 6.87
C SER A 12 12.32 6.74 5.73
N LEU A 13 13.05 6.74 4.62
CA LEU A 13 12.69 7.41 3.38
C LEU A 13 13.06 6.50 2.22
N LYS A 14 12.08 6.07 1.44
CA LYS A 14 12.31 5.36 0.18
C LYS A 14 12.24 6.34 -0.97
N PHE A 15 13.07 6.12 -2.00
CA PHE A 15 13.06 6.96 -3.19
C PHE A 15 13.33 6.17 -4.47
N GLN A 16 12.81 6.68 -5.57
CA GLN A 16 13.17 6.30 -6.93
C GLN A 16 13.28 7.54 -7.81
N LEU A 17 14.29 7.60 -8.66
CA LEU A 17 14.34 8.57 -9.75
C LEU A 17 13.91 7.86 -11.03
N ILE A 18 12.83 8.33 -11.64
CA ILE A 18 12.19 7.71 -12.79
C ILE A 18 12.16 8.69 -13.95
N ASN A 19 12.58 8.25 -15.14
CA ASN A 19 12.30 8.99 -16.35
C ASN A 19 10.82 8.82 -16.72
N ALA A 20 10.01 9.84 -16.45
CA ALA A 20 8.56 9.76 -16.60
C ALA A 20 8.07 9.64 -18.06
N LYS A 21 8.93 9.77 -19.07
CA LYS A 21 8.57 9.55 -20.49
C LYS A 21 8.82 8.12 -20.94
N THR A 22 9.96 7.55 -20.54
CA THR A 22 10.35 6.17 -20.90
C THR A 22 9.95 5.16 -19.81
N GLU A 23 9.61 5.65 -18.61
CA GLU A 23 9.25 4.88 -17.42
C GLU A 23 10.43 4.06 -16.86
N ASP A 24 11.64 4.36 -17.30
CA ASP A 24 12.84 3.72 -16.79
C ASP A 24 13.19 4.24 -15.40
N VAL A 25 13.46 3.33 -14.47
CA VAL A 25 14.04 3.65 -13.18
C VAL A 25 15.53 3.95 -13.39
N LEU A 26 15.96 5.16 -13.07
CA LEU A 26 17.37 5.56 -13.18
C LEU A 26 18.17 5.16 -11.95
N ALA A 27 17.58 5.36 -10.76
CA ALA A 27 18.14 4.93 -9.48
C ALA A 27 17.04 4.71 -8.46
N LYS A 28 17.33 3.90 -7.45
CA LYS A 28 16.46 3.66 -6.29
C LYS A 28 17.26 3.53 -5.01
N GLY A 29 16.59 3.71 -3.88
CA GLY A 29 17.25 3.52 -2.60
C GLY A 29 16.34 3.74 -1.41
N ILE A 30 16.95 3.63 -0.24
CA ILE A 30 16.29 3.83 1.04
C ILE A 30 17.28 4.45 2.03
N CYS A 31 16.80 5.45 2.77
CA CYS A 31 17.41 5.89 4.02
C CYS A 31 16.66 5.22 5.16
N GLU A 32 17.38 4.57 6.06
CA GLU A 32 16.83 3.85 7.21
C GLU A 32 17.43 4.41 8.49
N ARG A 33 16.75 4.20 9.63
CA ARG A 33 17.19 4.59 10.96
C ARG A 33 17.42 6.10 11.11
N ILE A 34 16.60 6.90 10.41
CA ILE A 34 16.58 8.36 10.54
C ILE A 34 16.22 8.71 11.98
N GLY A 35 16.96 9.67 12.56
CA GLY A 35 16.84 10.03 13.98
C GLY A 35 17.64 9.15 14.95
N ILE A 36 18.37 8.14 14.44
CA ILE A 36 19.19 7.23 15.25
C ILE A 36 20.65 7.35 14.78
N ASP A 37 21.09 6.52 13.87
CA ASP A 37 22.47 6.46 13.36
C ASP A 37 22.54 6.54 11.82
N GLY A 38 21.42 6.42 11.14
CA GLY A 38 21.25 6.61 9.70
C GLY A 38 22.01 5.64 8.80
N ARG A 39 21.33 5.13 7.79
CA ARG A 39 21.95 4.31 6.73
C ARG A 39 21.32 4.62 5.39
N LEU A 40 22.13 4.96 4.40
CA LEU A 40 21.71 5.08 3.00
C LEU A 40 22.03 3.77 2.26
N THR A 41 21.05 3.23 1.58
CA THR A 41 21.22 2.22 0.53
C THR A 41 20.86 2.88 -0.80
N TYR A 42 21.80 2.89 -1.74
CA TYR A 42 21.66 3.49 -3.07
C TYR A 42 21.96 2.45 -4.16
N GLN A 43 21.18 2.45 -5.22
CA GLN A 43 21.40 1.56 -6.38
C GLN A 43 21.04 2.29 -7.68
N PRO A 44 22.02 2.71 -8.50
CA PRO A 44 21.77 3.13 -9.88
C PRO A 44 21.38 1.92 -10.72
N THR A 45 20.57 2.12 -11.75
CA THR A 45 20.18 1.04 -12.68
C THR A 45 21.39 0.54 -13.44
N GLY A 46 21.62 -0.77 -13.43
CA GLY A 46 22.78 -1.40 -14.01
C GLY A 46 24.06 -1.33 -13.16
N GLY A 47 24.01 -0.67 -12.01
CA GLY A 47 25.12 -0.57 -11.06
C GLY A 47 24.94 -1.44 -9.82
N GLU A 48 25.99 -1.47 -9.00
CA GLU A 48 25.98 -2.20 -7.74
C GLU A 48 25.16 -1.47 -6.64
N LYS A 49 24.69 -2.24 -5.70
CA LYS A 49 23.99 -1.72 -4.51
C LYS A 49 25.00 -1.29 -3.47
N GLU A 50 25.06 0.01 -3.22
CA GLU A 50 25.93 0.62 -2.22
C GLU A 50 25.19 0.83 -0.90
N LYS A 51 25.86 0.55 0.21
CA LYS A 51 25.38 0.84 1.57
C LYS A 51 26.40 1.70 2.29
N SER A 52 25.93 2.80 2.88
CA SER A 52 26.76 3.70 3.66
C SER A 52 26.03 4.13 4.93
N ASP A 53 26.72 4.00 6.06
CA ASP A 53 26.25 4.55 7.34
C ASP A 53 26.57 6.05 7.34
N LYS A 54 25.54 6.87 7.50
CA LYS A 54 25.61 8.33 7.48
C LYS A 54 24.71 8.90 8.57
N PRO A 55 25.16 9.83 9.41
CA PRO A 55 24.30 10.46 10.40
C PRO A 55 23.12 11.17 9.74
N MET A 56 21.92 10.76 10.08
CA MET A 56 20.66 11.33 9.58
C MET A 56 19.78 11.74 10.76
N PRO A 57 20.11 12.86 11.45
CA PRO A 57 19.30 13.31 12.59
C PRO A 57 17.86 13.64 12.19
N THR A 58 17.64 14.10 10.95
CA THR A 58 16.31 14.40 10.42
C THR A 58 16.15 13.90 8.97
N HIS A 59 14.94 14.02 8.41
CA HIS A 59 14.68 13.74 7.00
C HIS A 59 15.37 14.72 6.05
N THR A 60 15.75 15.92 6.53
CA THR A 60 16.50 16.89 5.71
C THR A 60 17.86 16.34 5.31
N GLU A 61 18.62 15.77 6.26
CA GLU A 61 19.89 15.14 5.95
C GLU A 61 19.71 13.88 5.09
N ALA A 62 18.64 13.12 5.33
CA ALA A 62 18.34 11.96 4.49
C ALA A 62 18.14 12.37 3.03
N ILE A 63 17.34 13.40 2.76
CA ILE A 63 17.10 13.92 1.39
C ILE A 63 18.38 14.52 0.81
N GLN A 64 19.16 15.23 1.61
CA GLN A 64 20.44 15.74 1.15
C GLN A 64 21.36 14.61 0.66
N TYR A 65 21.48 13.51 1.40
CA TYR A 65 22.27 12.36 0.97
C TYR A 65 21.69 11.65 -0.25
N VAL A 66 20.38 11.63 -0.41
CA VAL A 66 19.75 11.16 -1.66
C VAL A 66 20.19 12.02 -2.84
N ILE A 67 20.13 13.34 -2.70
CA ILE A 67 20.55 14.29 -3.75
C ILE A 67 22.03 14.11 -4.06
N GLU A 68 22.90 14.03 -3.05
CA GLU A 68 24.34 13.78 -3.22
C GLU A 68 24.61 12.47 -3.96
N ALA A 69 23.89 11.39 -3.64
CA ALA A 69 24.03 10.11 -4.34
C ALA A 69 23.58 10.20 -5.81
N LEU A 70 22.45 10.86 -6.07
CA LEU A 70 21.92 11.01 -7.43
C LEU A 70 22.83 11.86 -8.33
N THR A 71 23.55 12.85 -7.75
CA THR A 71 24.44 13.78 -8.46
C THR A 71 25.93 13.45 -8.32
N ASN A 72 26.27 12.31 -7.72
CA ASN A 72 27.67 11.91 -7.52
C ASN A 72 28.41 11.79 -8.87
N ALA A 73 29.65 12.23 -8.93
CA ALA A 73 30.43 12.26 -10.17
C ALA A 73 30.73 10.87 -10.75
N GLU A 74 30.78 9.82 -9.91
CA GLU A 74 31.14 8.45 -10.30
C GLU A 74 29.93 7.54 -10.41
N THR A 75 28.99 7.61 -9.45
CA THR A 75 27.85 6.68 -9.33
C THR A 75 26.49 7.36 -9.51
N GLY A 76 26.47 8.68 -9.69
CA GLY A 76 25.25 9.45 -9.91
C GLY A 76 24.64 9.20 -11.29
N VAL A 77 23.35 9.45 -11.40
CA VAL A 77 22.56 9.24 -12.62
C VAL A 77 22.08 10.54 -13.27
N VAL A 78 22.31 11.68 -12.62
CA VAL A 78 22.08 13.03 -13.13
C VAL A 78 23.29 13.91 -12.87
N LYS A 79 23.52 14.92 -13.69
CA LYS A 79 24.68 15.84 -13.54
C LYS A 79 24.42 16.99 -12.59
N SER A 80 23.15 17.39 -12.47
CA SER A 80 22.71 18.48 -11.59
C SER A 80 21.25 18.28 -11.18
N LEU A 81 20.80 19.02 -10.16
CA LEU A 81 19.41 19.02 -9.73
C LEU A 81 18.43 19.51 -10.81
N ASP A 82 18.87 20.32 -11.75
CA ASP A 82 18.04 20.84 -12.84
C ASP A 82 17.52 19.71 -13.76
N GLU A 83 18.14 18.53 -13.72
CA GLU A 83 17.66 17.36 -14.44
C GLU A 83 16.51 16.62 -13.72
N ILE A 84 16.21 16.99 -12.47
CA ILE A 84 15.02 16.55 -11.71
C ILE A 84 13.92 17.55 -11.94
N GLY A 85 13.02 17.25 -12.85
CA GLY A 85 12.00 18.20 -13.29
C GLY A 85 10.78 18.29 -12.36
N ALA A 86 10.58 17.33 -11.45
CA ALA A 86 9.51 17.34 -10.46
C ALA A 86 9.79 16.34 -9.32
N VAL A 87 9.10 16.53 -8.18
CA VAL A 87 9.09 15.56 -7.06
C VAL A 87 7.66 15.09 -6.82
N GLY A 88 7.46 13.77 -6.78
CA GLY A 88 6.20 13.14 -6.39
C GLY A 88 6.30 12.61 -4.97
N HIS A 89 5.45 13.10 -4.08
CA HIS A 89 5.39 12.66 -2.68
C HIS A 89 4.20 11.73 -2.45
N ARG A 90 4.45 10.55 -1.89
CA ARG A 90 3.37 9.77 -1.31
C ARG A 90 2.94 10.44 -0.01
N VAL A 91 1.63 10.70 0.11
CA VAL A 91 0.99 11.18 1.33
C VAL A 91 -0.07 10.15 1.75
N VAL A 92 -0.04 9.74 3.02
CA VAL A 92 -0.89 8.64 3.44
C VAL A 92 -2.36 9.05 3.52
N HIS A 93 -2.69 10.22 4.07
CA HIS A 93 -4.07 10.59 4.30
C HIS A 93 -4.41 12.00 3.80
N GLY A 94 -5.37 12.07 2.89
CA GLY A 94 -5.87 13.34 2.33
C GLY A 94 -7.24 13.78 2.86
N GLY A 95 -7.83 13.02 3.81
CA GLY A 95 -9.17 13.27 4.31
C GLY A 95 -10.23 13.25 3.20
N GLU A 96 -11.27 14.04 3.36
CA GLU A 96 -12.29 14.28 2.33
C GLU A 96 -11.90 15.38 1.33
N LYS A 97 -10.77 16.07 1.58
CA LYS A 97 -10.35 17.23 0.79
C LYS A 97 -9.72 16.86 -0.56
N PHE A 98 -9.10 15.70 -0.64
CA PHE A 98 -8.36 15.27 -1.82
C PHE A 98 -8.92 13.99 -2.42
N ALA A 99 -9.60 14.13 -3.56
CA ALA A 99 -10.10 13.03 -4.39
C ALA A 99 -9.17 12.69 -5.57
N SER A 100 -8.04 13.40 -5.68
CA SER A 100 -7.00 13.20 -6.71
C SER A 100 -5.67 13.74 -6.20
N SER A 101 -4.61 13.44 -6.91
CA SER A 101 -3.30 14.05 -6.68
C SER A 101 -3.31 15.53 -7.04
N VAL A 102 -2.51 16.34 -6.34
CA VAL A 102 -2.48 17.80 -6.50
C VAL A 102 -1.05 18.32 -6.46
N ILE A 103 -0.83 19.50 -7.09
CA ILE A 103 0.41 20.28 -6.89
C ILE A 103 0.46 20.77 -5.46
N ILE A 104 1.61 20.63 -4.81
CA ILE A 104 1.82 21.07 -3.43
C ILE A 104 1.94 22.60 -3.41
N THR A 105 1.11 23.23 -2.58
CA THR A 105 1.13 24.63 -2.21
C THR A 105 1.05 24.74 -0.69
N ASP A 106 1.18 25.95 -0.14
CA ASP A 106 1.03 26.15 1.31
C ASP A 106 -0.37 25.75 1.81
N GLU A 107 -1.42 25.98 1.00
CA GLU A 107 -2.78 25.55 1.32
C GLU A 107 -2.90 24.01 1.35
N VAL A 108 -2.22 23.33 0.43
CA VAL A 108 -2.20 21.87 0.38
C VAL A 108 -1.46 21.31 1.60
N LYS A 109 -0.29 21.87 1.98
CA LYS A 109 0.45 21.49 3.19
C LYS A 109 -0.41 21.64 4.44
N LYS A 110 -1.09 22.78 4.58
CA LYS A 110 -2.01 23.02 5.70
C LYS A 110 -3.15 22.01 5.72
N ALA A 111 -3.73 21.66 4.57
CA ALA A 111 -4.79 20.67 4.49
C ALA A 111 -4.29 19.24 4.83
N ILE A 112 -3.03 18.90 4.51
CA ILE A 112 -2.40 17.65 4.95
C ILE A 112 -2.17 17.67 6.47
N GLU A 113 -1.72 18.78 7.04
CA GLU A 113 -1.54 18.96 8.48
C GLU A 113 -2.86 18.77 9.26
N GLU A 114 -3.96 19.28 8.77
CA GLU A 114 -5.29 19.08 9.36
C GLU A 114 -5.72 17.59 9.38
N CYS A 115 -5.12 16.74 8.55
CA CYS A 115 -5.33 15.29 8.54
C CYS A 115 -4.35 14.53 9.46
N ASN A 116 -3.48 15.21 10.21
CA ASN A 116 -2.51 14.55 11.10
C ASN A 116 -3.18 13.67 12.16
N GLU A 117 -4.34 14.06 12.68
CA GLU A 117 -5.09 13.25 13.66
C GLU A 117 -5.60 11.93 13.06
N LEU A 118 -5.85 11.88 11.74
CA LEU A 118 -6.28 10.67 11.03
C LEU A 118 -5.11 9.74 10.68
N ALA A 119 -3.89 10.26 10.57
CA ALA A 119 -2.68 9.50 10.26
C ALA A 119 -1.45 10.00 11.06
N PRO A 120 -1.49 9.94 12.42
CA PRO A 120 -0.49 10.58 13.28
C PRO A 120 0.93 10.01 13.13
N LEU A 121 1.05 8.76 12.65
CA LEU A 121 2.34 8.11 12.42
C LEU A 121 2.93 8.37 11.01
N HIS A 122 2.16 8.98 10.10
CA HIS A 122 2.54 9.08 8.69
C HIS A 122 2.54 10.51 8.17
N ASN A 123 1.41 11.22 8.28
CA ASN A 123 1.27 12.56 7.69
C ASN A 123 2.33 13.56 8.19
N PRO A 124 2.68 13.61 9.51
CA PRO A 124 3.75 14.49 9.96
C PRO A 124 5.10 14.19 9.27
N ALA A 125 5.45 12.92 9.10
CA ALA A 125 6.67 12.53 8.39
C ALA A 125 6.62 12.88 6.90
N ASN A 126 5.45 12.75 6.26
CA ASN A 126 5.25 13.14 4.87
C ASN A 126 5.46 14.66 4.69
N LEU A 127 4.91 15.50 5.60
CA LEU A 127 5.11 16.95 5.58
C LEU A 127 6.59 17.33 5.76
N ILE A 128 7.29 16.74 6.72
CA ILE A 128 8.74 16.94 6.91
C ILE A 128 9.51 16.62 5.63
N GLY A 129 9.16 15.53 4.94
CA GLY A 129 9.77 15.17 3.66
C GLY A 129 9.51 16.19 2.56
N ILE A 130 8.29 16.73 2.47
CA ILE A 130 7.92 17.78 1.52
C ILE A 130 8.74 19.04 1.79
N GLU A 131 8.74 19.54 3.03
CA GLU A 131 9.46 20.76 3.44
C GLU A 131 10.97 20.65 3.22
N ALA A 132 11.53 19.45 3.48
CA ALA A 132 12.94 19.19 3.21
C ALA A 132 13.26 19.27 1.71
N CYS A 133 12.40 18.70 0.86
CA CYS A 133 12.55 18.82 -0.60
C CYS A 133 12.40 20.26 -1.09
N GLU A 134 11.43 21.03 -0.59
CA GLU A 134 11.26 22.45 -0.93
C GLU A 134 12.52 23.26 -0.61
N LYS A 135 13.13 23.00 0.56
CA LYS A 135 14.36 23.69 1.00
C LYS A 135 15.58 23.35 0.13
N LEU A 136 15.72 22.09 -0.27
CA LEU A 136 16.90 21.58 -0.98
C LEU A 136 16.78 21.71 -2.51
N MET A 137 15.57 21.78 -3.03
CA MET A 137 15.25 21.92 -4.46
C MET A 137 14.25 23.06 -4.69
N PRO A 138 14.64 24.31 -4.37
CA PRO A 138 13.74 25.46 -4.50
C PRO A 138 13.31 25.66 -5.96
N GLY A 139 12.00 25.88 -6.17
CA GLY A 139 11.42 26.08 -7.50
C GLY A 139 11.11 24.79 -8.28
N THR A 140 11.51 23.61 -7.80
CA THR A 140 11.10 22.35 -8.40
C THR A 140 9.64 22.06 -8.06
N PRO A 141 8.74 21.85 -9.05
CA PRO A 141 7.34 21.55 -8.77
C PRO A 141 7.19 20.22 -8.05
N MET A 142 6.28 20.17 -7.08
CA MET A 142 6.04 18.99 -6.24
C MET A 142 4.57 18.62 -6.26
N ALA A 143 4.29 17.32 -6.29
CA ALA A 143 2.94 16.77 -6.25
C ALA A 143 2.74 15.87 -5.02
N ALA A 144 1.56 15.98 -4.40
CA ALA A 144 1.08 15.06 -3.37
C ALA A 144 0.17 14.00 -4.00
N VAL A 145 0.50 12.73 -3.80
CA VAL A 145 -0.28 11.57 -4.24
C VAL A 145 -0.77 10.85 -2.99
N PHE A 146 -2.10 10.81 -2.82
CA PHE A 146 -2.72 10.35 -1.58
C PHE A 146 -3.17 8.89 -1.66
N ASP A 147 -2.81 8.08 -0.66
CA ASP A 147 -3.28 6.69 -0.56
C ASP A 147 -4.81 6.59 -0.46
N THR A 148 -5.47 7.60 0.07
CA THR A 148 -6.91 7.66 0.27
C THR A 148 -7.70 8.21 -0.91
N ALA A 149 -7.04 8.89 -1.87
CA ALA A 149 -7.73 9.63 -2.92
C ALA A 149 -8.56 8.74 -3.85
N PHE A 150 -8.04 7.58 -4.24
CA PHE A 150 -8.75 6.63 -5.11
C PHE A 150 -10.07 6.16 -4.51
N HIS A 151 -10.16 6.07 -3.18
CA HIS A 151 -11.34 5.59 -2.45
C HIS A 151 -12.38 6.69 -2.19
N GLN A 152 -12.13 7.95 -2.57
CA GLN A 152 -13.10 9.02 -2.39
C GLN A 152 -14.34 8.89 -3.29
N THR A 153 -14.33 7.95 -4.22
CA THR A 153 -15.49 7.60 -5.07
C THR A 153 -16.46 6.61 -4.41
N MET A 154 -16.16 6.11 -3.20
CA MET A 154 -17.07 5.23 -2.46
C MET A 154 -18.39 5.93 -2.15
N PRO A 155 -19.55 5.26 -2.32
CA PRO A 155 -20.84 5.80 -1.91
C PRO A 155 -21.00 5.81 -0.39
N GLU A 156 -21.88 6.66 0.12
CA GLU A 156 -22.13 6.82 1.57
C GLU A 156 -22.37 5.49 2.29
N LYS A 157 -23.19 4.61 1.71
CA LYS A 157 -23.51 3.30 2.26
C LYS A 157 -22.28 2.37 2.45
N ALA A 158 -21.17 2.63 1.76
CA ALA A 158 -19.93 1.87 1.86
C ALA A 158 -18.95 2.50 2.86
N TYR A 159 -18.95 3.83 3.00
CA TYR A 159 -18.00 4.49 3.90
C TYR A 159 -18.55 4.82 5.28
N MET A 160 -19.88 4.84 5.50
CA MET A 160 -20.46 5.13 6.82
C MET A 160 -20.37 3.94 7.76
N TYR A 161 -19.97 4.21 8.99
CA TYR A 161 -20.04 3.24 10.08
C TYR A 161 -21.41 3.28 10.77
N GLY A 162 -21.83 2.18 11.36
CA GLY A 162 -23.03 2.09 12.19
C GLY A 162 -22.87 2.75 13.58
N LEU A 163 -22.34 3.97 13.60
CA LEU A 163 -22.11 4.80 14.77
C LEU A 163 -23.05 6.01 14.77
N PRO A 164 -23.20 6.75 15.89
CA PRO A 164 -23.95 8.01 15.88
C PRO A 164 -23.45 8.94 14.76
N TYR A 165 -24.40 9.42 13.95
CA TYR A 165 -24.09 10.21 12.74
C TYR A 165 -23.26 11.47 13.04
N GLU A 166 -23.44 12.03 14.25
CA GLU A 166 -22.67 13.20 14.72
C GLU A 166 -21.15 13.00 14.74
N TYR A 167 -20.64 11.76 14.85
CA TYR A 167 -19.20 11.48 14.79
C TYR A 167 -18.66 11.65 13.37
N TYR A 168 -19.47 11.37 12.37
CA TYR A 168 -19.12 11.73 10.99
C TYR A 168 -19.13 13.25 10.80
N GLU A 169 -20.17 13.93 11.25
CA GLU A 169 -20.29 15.38 11.08
C GLU A 169 -19.16 16.15 11.76
N LYS A 170 -18.86 15.81 13.02
CA LYS A 170 -17.89 16.52 13.86
C LYS A 170 -16.44 16.11 13.57
N TYR A 171 -16.18 14.81 13.45
CA TYR A 171 -14.83 14.25 13.48
C TYR A 171 -14.47 13.55 12.18
N LYS A 172 -15.36 13.54 11.19
CA LYS A 172 -15.16 12.86 9.90
C LYS A 172 -14.86 11.36 10.06
N VAL A 173 -15.49 10.72 11.06
CA VAL A 173 -15.39 9.28 11.30
C VAL A 173 -16.14 8.54 10.19
N ARG A 174 -15.37 8.03 9.23
CA ARG A 174 -15.84 7.24 8.10
C ARG A 174 -14.72 6.31 7.61
N ARG A 175 -15.05 5.38 6.73
CA ARG A 175 -14.06 4.61 5.98
C ARG A 175 -13.39 5.51 4.95
N TYR A 176 -12.06 5.53 4.93
CA TYR A 176 -11.25 6.20 3.89
C TYR A 176 -10.58 5.20 2.98
N GLY A 177 -10.02 4.14 3.53
CA GLY A 177 -9.23 3.17 2.79
C GLY A 177 -7.83 3.66 2.48
N PHE A 178 -6.94 2.73 2.15
CA PHE A 178 -5.52 2.98 1.89
C PHE A 178 -5.04 2.13 0.72
N HIS A 179 -3.76 2.21 0.37
CA HIS A 179 -3.19 1.58 -0.82
C HIS A 179 -3.87 2.00 -2.14
N GLY A 180 -4.53 3.16 -2.14
CA GLY A 180 -5.32 3.62 -3.29
C GLY A 180 -4.50 3.75 -4.57
N THR A 181 -3.25 4.20 -4.47
CA THR A 181 -2.31 4.28 -5.60
C THR A 181 -2.08 2.90 -6.23
N SER A 182 -1.84 1.87 -5.40
CA SER A 182 -1.69 0.49 -5.87
C SER A 182 -2.99 -0.06 -6.46
N HIS A 183 -4.12 0.09 -5.76
CA HIS A 183 -5.43 -0.38 -6.26
C HIS A 183 -5.82 0.25 -7.60
N SER A 184 -5.59 1.55 -7.76
CA SER A 184 -5.81 2.27 -9.02
C SER A 184 -4.89 1.76 -10.14
N TYR A 185 -3.59 1.63 -9.85
CA TYR A 185 -2.61 1.16 -10.83
C TYR A 185 -2.92 -0.25 -11.32
N VAL A 186 -3.14 -1.18 -10.38
CA VAL A 186 -3.34 -2.60 -10.68
C VAL A 186 -4.67 -2.85 -11.38
N SER A 187 -5.76 -2.18 -10.99
CA SER A 187 -7.05 -2.33 -11.67
C SER A 187 -7.04 -1.78 -13.10
N LYS A 188 -6.32 -0.68 -13.37
CA LYS A 188 -6.09 -0.21 -14.74
C LYS A 188 -5.28 -1.21 -15.56
N LYS A 189 -4.25 -1.79 -14.95
CA LYS A 189 -3.42 -2.80 -15.60
C LYS A 189 -4.21 -4.09 -15.89
N ALA A 190 -5.14 -4.49 -15.01
CA ALA A 190 -6.03 -5.61 -15.26
C ALA A 190 -6.91 -5.38 -16.50
N ALA A 191 -7.45 -4.16 -16.67
CA ALA A 191 -8.23 -3.81 -17.85
C ALA A 191 -7.40 -3.93 -19.15
N GLU A 192 -6.13 -3.48 -19.13
CA GLU A 192 -5.22 -3.65 -20.26
C GLU A 192 -4.98 -5.13 -20.57
N VAL A 193 -4.72 -5.97 -19.55
CA VAL A 193 -4.47 -7.41 -19.71
C VAL A 193 -5.72 -8.15 -20.19
N MET A 194 -6.90 -7.70 -19.77
CA MET A 194 -8.17 -8.25 -20.21
C MET A 194 -8.60 -7.76 -21.59
N GLU A 195 -7.93 -6.73 -22.14
CA GLU A 195 -8.31 -6.05 -23.38
C GLU A 195 -9.76 -5.53 -23.34
N LYS A 196 -10.17 -5.00 -22.19
CA LYS A 196 -11.52 -4.45 -21.95
C LYS A 196 -11.46 -3.02 -21.49
N PRO A 197 -12.47 -2.19 -21.81
CA PRO A 197 -12.56 -0.83 -21.28
C PRO A 197 -12.61 -0.83 -19.74
N TYR A 198 -11.78 -0.01 -19.11
CA TYR A 198 -11.66 0.09 -17.65
C TYR A 198 -12.98 0.47 -16.96
N ASP A 199 -13.79 1.29 -17.63
CA ASP A 199 -15.10 1.75 -17.15
C ASP A 199 -16.24 0.73 -17.35
N GLN A 200 -15.93 -0.50 -17.78
CA GLN A 200 -16.88 -1.58 -17.98
C GLN A 200 -16.58 -2.82 -17.14
N LEU A 201 -15.57 -2.76 -16.27
CA LEU A 201 -15.13 -3.89 -15.46
C LEU A 201 -15.56 -3.79 -14.00
N LYS A 202 -15.74 -4.96 -13.40
CA LYS A 202 -15.89 -5.20 -11.97
C LYS A 202 -14.69 -6.00 -11.49
N THR A 203 -13.67 -5.29 -11.01
CA THR A 203 -12.38 -5.84 -10.58
C THR A 203 -12.29 -5.87 -9.06
N ILE A 204 -11.83 -6.97 -8.48
CA ILE A 204 -11.43 -7.04 -7.08
C ILE A 204 -9.91 -7.09 -7.01
N VAL A 205 -9.29 -6.10 -6.38
CA VAL A 205 -7.84 -6.05 -6.19
C VAL A 205 -7.48 -6.43 -4.77
N CYS A 206 -6.68 -7.49 -4.63
CA CYS A 206 -6.14 -8.00 -3.37
C CYS A 206 -4.69 -7.54 -3.25
N HIS A 207 -4.46 -6.40 -2.59
CA HIS A 207 -3.13 -5.90 -2.25
C HIS A 207 -2.69 -6.57 -0.94
N LEU A 208 -1.92 -7.63 -1.05
CA LEU A 208 -1.52 -8.47 0.08
C LEU A 208 -0.03 -8.28 0.35
N GLY A 209 0.28 -7.56 1.40
CA GLY A 209 1.63 -7.32 1.92
C GLY A 209 1.64 -7.42 3.43
N ASN A 210 2.64 -6.87 4.10
CA ASN A 210 2.62 -6.78 5.58
C ASN A 210 1.45 -5.93 6.08
N GLY A 211 1.09 -4.83 5.35
CA GLY A 211 -0.25 -4.25 5.35
C GLY A 211 -1.02 -4.83 4.17
N SER A 212 -2.29 -5.22 4.39
CA SER A 212 -3.10 -5.87 3.37
C SER A 212 -4.48 -5.23 3.26
N SER A 213 -4.96 -5.06 2.03
CA SER A 213 -6.32 -4.59 1.77
C SER A 213 -6.90 -5.21 0.50
N VAL A 214 -8.23 -5.30 0.46
CA VAL A 214 -8.99 -5.68 -0.73
C VAL A 214 -9.85 -4.49 -1.13
N THR A 215 -9.98 -4.24 -2.42
CA THR A 215 -10.80 -3.15 -2.95
C THR A 215 -11.70 -3.64 -4.08
N ALA A 216 -12.96 -3.24 -4.03
CA ALA A 216 -13.93 -3.39 -5.10
C ALA A 216 -13.84 -2.20 -6.04
N VAL A 217 -13.49 -2.45 -7.30
CA VAL A 217 -13.41 -1.42 -8.35
C VAL A 217 -14.48 -1.71 -9.39
N MET A 218 -15.44 -0.81 -9.54
CA MET A 218 -16.53 -0.94 -10.50
C MET A 218 -16.54 0.26 -11.44
N ASN A 219 -16.51 0.00 -12.74
CA ASN A 219 -16.54 1.04 -13.78
C ASN A 219 -15.42 2.09 -13.56
N GLY A 220 -14.21 1.62 -13.21
CA GLY A 220 -13.05 2.48 -13.00
C GLY A 220 -13.02 3.25 -11.67
N LYS A 221 -13.96 3.00 -10.75
CA LYS A 221 -14.09 3.69 -9.46
C LYS A 221 -14.00 2.72 -8.30
N SER A 222 -13.31 3.08 -7.23
CA SER A 222 -13.39 2.37 -5.95
C SER A 222 -14.80 2.53 -5.38
N VAL A 223 -15.49 1.41 -5.14
CA VAL A 223 -16.86 1.40 -4.58
C VAL A 223 -16.89 0.84 -3.16
N ASP A 224 -15.86 0.12 -2.74
CA ASP A 224 -15.64 -0.34 -1.37
C ASP A 224 -14.18 -0.75 -1.16
N THR A 225 -13.70 -0.71 0.07
CA THR A 225 -12.35 -1.16 0.42
C THR A 225 -12.28 -1.64 1.87
N SER A 226 -11.36 -2.53 2.19
CA SER A 226 -11.32 -3.22 3.48
C SER A 226 -10.70 -2.43 4.62
N MET A 227 -9.72 -1.56 4.36
CA MET A 227 -9.19 -0.67 5.39
C MET A 227 -10.18 0.46 5.68
N GLY A 228 -10.22 0.93 6.91
CA GLY A 228 -11.25 1.82 7.42
C GLY A 228 -10.82 3.28 7.58
N LEU A 229 -11.19 3.86 8.73
CA LEU A 229 -10.70 5.15 9.21
C LEU A 229 -9.17 5.13 9.29
N THR A 230 -8.61 4.02 9.74
CA THR A 230 -7.19 3.74 9.84
C THR A 230 -6.84 2.46 9.08
N PRO A 231 -5.53 2.17 8.85
CA PRO A 231 -5.10 0.92 8.21
C PRO A 231 -5.24 -0.33 9.12
N LEU A 232 -5.98 -0.28 10.22
CA LEU A 232 -6.17 -1.40 11.16
C LEU A 232 -7.33 -2.31 10.77
N GLU A 233 -8.48 -1.74 10.36
CA GLU A 233 -9.67 -2.48 9.94
C GLU A 233 -9.41 -3.34 8.70
N GLY A 234 -10.15 -4.42 8.55
CA GLY A 234 -10.18 -5.24 7.35
C GLY A 234 -9.54 -6.60 7.53
N LEU A 235 -8.60 -6.93 6.65
CA LEU A 235 -7.90 -8.20 6.67
C LEU A 235 -7.04 -8.38 7.92
N VAL A 236 -6.86 -9.62 8.34
CA VAL A 236 -5.70 -9.99 9.16
C VAL A 236 -4.44 -9.66 8.37
N MET A 237 -3.43 -9.06 9.01
CA MET A 237 -2.21 -8.59 8.35
C MET A 237 -0.97 -9.17 9.02
N GLY A 238 0.21 -8.69 8.72
CA GLY A 238 1.44 -9.15 9.36
C GLY A 238 1.38 -9.09 10.90
N THR A 239 1.10 -7.90 11.44
CA THR A 239 1.01 -7.66 12.90
C THR A 239 -0.30 -7.03 13.35
N ARG A 240 -1.18 -6.63 12.43
CA ARG A 240 -2.48 -6.00 12.70
C ARG A 240 -3.59 -7.04 12.71
N SER A 241 -4.52 -6.86 13.66
CA SER A 241 -5.62 -7.81 13.86
C SER A 241 -6.61 -7.89 12.68
N GLY A 242 -6.81 -6.77 11.95
CA GLY A 242 -7.98 -6.62 11.10
C GLY A 242 -9.28 -6.59 11.93
N ASP A 243 -10.38 -7.00 11.32
CA ASP A 243 -11.70 -7.00 11.93
C ASP A 243 -11.78 -7.92 13.15
N ILE A 244 -12.24 -7.36 14.26
CA ILE A 244 -12.55 -8.07 15.49
C ILE A 244 -13.91 -7.60 16.02
N ASP A 245 -14.50 -8.35 16.96
CA ASP A 245 -15.60 -7.85 17.80
C ASP A 245 -15.05 -6.75 18.72
N PRO A 246 -15.60 -5.51 18.68
CA PRO A 246 -15.13 -4.41 19.53
C PRO A 246 -15.15 -4.73 21.03
N ALA A 247 -16.05 -5.59 21.51
CA ALA A 247 -16.12 -6.00 22.91
C ALA A 247 -14.88 -6.80 23.37
N ILE A 248 -14.12 -7.38 22.45
CA ILE A 248 -12.83 -8.03 22.75
C ILE A 248 -11.84 -7.03 23.36
N MET A 249 -11.89 -5.76 22.96
CA MET A 249 -10.98 -4.72 23.49
C MET A 249 -11.20 -4.53 24.99
N GLU A 250 -12.46 -4.38 25.42
CA GLU A 250 -12.80 -4.26 26.84
C GLU A 250 -12.43 -5.53 27.62
N PHE A 251 -12.74 -6.71 27.03
CA PHE A 251 -12.43 -8.00 27.66
C PHE A 251 -10.94 -8.19 27.92
N ILE A 252 -10.09 -7.92 26.91
CA ILE A 252 -8.64 -8.05 27.05
C ILE A 252 -8.08 -6.98 27.98
N ALA A 253 -8.56 -5.72 27.89
CA ALA A 253 -8.14 -4.65 28.76
C ALA A 253 -8.31 -5.01 30.24
N GLY A 254 -9.47 -5.59 30.60
CA GLY A 254 -9.74 -6.03 31.97
C GLY A 254 -8.96 -7.27 32.40
N LYS A 255 -8.48 -8.13 31.45
CA LYS A 255 -7.69 -9.32 31.79
C LYS A 255 -6.20 -9.02 31.95
N GLU A 256 -5.68 -8.10 31.15
CA GLU A 256 -4.24 -7.80 31.04
C GLU A 256 -3.88 -6.44 31.70
N ASP A 257 -4.86 -5.78 32.36
CA ASP A 257 -4.68 -4.45 32.98
C ASP A 257 -4.09 -3.41 31.99
N LEU A 258 -4.68 -3.36 30.80
CA LEU A 258 -4.26 -2.46 29.72
C LEU A 258 -5.21 -1.27 29.58
N ASP A 259 -4.66 -0.10 29.34
CA ASP A 259 -5.39 1.07 28.88
C ASP A 259 -5.66 1.01 27.36
N ILE A 260 -6.31 2.04 26.84
CA ILE A 260 -6.64 2.09 25.39
C ILE A 260 -5.39 2.09 24.51
N GLU A 261 -4.29 2.72 24.92
CA GLU A 261 -3.04 2.73 24.19
C GLU A 261 -2.40 1.32 24.17
N GLY A 262 -2.41 0.63 25.29
CA GLY A 262 -2.00 -0.77 25.42
C GLY A 262 -2.78 -1.70 24.49
N ILE A 263 -4.12 -1.57 24.46
CA ILE A 263 -4.98 -2.32 23.54
C ILE A 263 -4.66 -2.00 22.09
N MET A 264 -4.54 -0.72 21.73
CA MET A 264 -4.18 -0.34 20.35
C MET A 264 -2.80 -0.85 19.93
N ASN A 265 -1.84 -0.93 20.87
CA ASN A 265 -0.55 -1.55 20.62
C ASN A 265 -0.67 -3.06 20.36
N VAL A 266 -1.52 -3.78 21.11
CA VAL A 266 -1.81 -5.20 20.85
C VAL A 266 -2.37 -5.38 19.44
N LEU A 267 -3.42 -4.59 19.08
CA LEU A 267 -4.11 -4.74 17.80
C LEU A 267 -3.21 -4.38 16.59
N ASN A 268 -2.31 -3.41 16.73
CA ASN A 268 -1.46 -2.95 15.63
C ASN A 268 -0.13 -3.72 15.50
N LYS A 269 0.46 -4.17 16.63
CA LYS A 269 1.86 -4.65 16.63
C LYS A 269 2.05 -6.08 17.12
N LYS A 270 1.06 -6.65 17.85
CA LYS A 270 1.19 -7.96 18.48
C LYS A 270 0.16 -8.98 17.96
N SER A 271 -0.65 -8.60 17.00
CA SER A 271 -1.74 -9.39 16.40
C SER A 271 -1.37 -9.90 15.02
N GLY A 272 -2.34 -10.08 14.16
CA GLY A 272 -2.13 -10.54 12.80
C GLY A 272 -1.60 -11.98 12.74
N VAL A 273 -0.96 -12.32 11.63
CA VAL A 273 -0.35 -13.66 11.49
C VAL A 273 0.79 -13.85 12.48
N PHE A 274 1.49 -12.78 12.87
CA PHE A 274 2.48 -12.81 13.95
C PHE A 274 1.88 -13.28 15.26
N GLY A 275 0.78 -12.67 15.70
CA GLY A 275 0.09 -13.05 16.93
C GLY A 275 -0.49 -14.46 16.85
N LEU A 276 -1.16 -14.81 15.75
CA LEU A 276 -1.76 -16.14 15.53
C LEU A 276 -0.72 -17.26 15.50
N SER A 277 0.47 -17.00 14.96
CA SER A 277 1.58 -17.96 14.97
C SER A 277 2.30 -18.08 16.33
N GLY A 278 1.82 -17.37 17.35
CA GLY A 278 2.43 -17.38 18.69
C GLY A 278 3.71 -16.54 18.76
N GLY A 279 3.83 -15.51 17.95
CA GLY A 279 4.98 -14.62 17.89
C GLY A 279 6.15 -15.15 17.03
N LEU A 280 5.89 -16.12 16.15
CA LEU A 280 6.93 -16.72 15.31
C LEU A 280 7.49 -15.71 14.31
N SER A 281 6.65 -15.21 13.41
CA SER A 281 7.02 -14.24 12.37
C SER A 281 5.81 -13.54 11.76
N SER A 282 6.02 -12.35 11.21
CA SER A 282 5.06 -11.69 10.30
C SER A 282 5.42 -11.91 8.82
N ASP A 283 6.55 -12.57 8.53
CA ASP A 283 6.98 -12.92 7.18
C ASP A 283 6.33 -14.24 6.75
N PHE A 284 5.62 -14.22 5.64
CA PHE A 284 4.91 -15.39 5.13
C PHE A 284 5.84 -16.52 4.68
N ARG A 285 7.09 -16.21 4.33
CA ARG A 285 8.10 -17.23 4.01
C ARG A 285 8.42 -18.08 5.23
N ASP A 286 8.67 -17.42 6.37
CA ASP A 286 8.94 -18.11 7.64
C ASP A 286 7.73 -18.94 8.09
N LEU A 287 6.51 -18.38 7.90
CA LEU A 287 5.27 -19.09 8.25
C LEU A 287 5.04 -20.31 7.34
N THR A 288 5.32 -20.19 6.05
CA THR A 288 5.23 -21.32 5.09
C THR A 288 6.22 -22.42 5.45
N ASP A 289 7.47 -22.08 5.77
CA ASP A 289 8.50 -23.04 6.19
C ASP A 289 8.12 -23.74 7.50
N ALA A 290 7.62 -22.99 8.49
CA ALA A 290 7.16 -23.56 9.76
C ALA A 290 5.94 -24.47 9.57
N MET A 291 4.95 -24.05 8.77
CA MET A 291 3.77 -24.84 8.43
C MET A 291 4.17 -26.18 7.77
N ASN A 292 5.06 -26.12 6.79
CA ASN A 292 5.57 -27.31 6.09
C ASN A 292 6.37 -28.23 7.01
N SER A 293 6.95 -27.68 8.08
CA SER A 293 7.63 -28.44 9.15
C SER A 293 6.67 -28.97 10.22
N GLY A 294 5.35 -28.73 10.07
CA GLY A 294 4.30 -29.25 10.95
C GLY A 294 3.88 -28.32 12.09
N ASP A 295 4.27 -27.03 12.06
CA ASP A 295 3.80 -26.06 13.06
C ASP A 295 2.32 -25.74 12.87
N LYS A 296 1.51 -26.10 13.86
CA LYS A 296 0.06 -25.93 13.83
C LYS A 296 -0.38 -24.46 13.92
N LYS A 297 0.37 -23.63 14.65
CA LYS A 297 0.02 -22.21 14.81
C LYS A 297 0.32 -21.43 13.53
N ALA A 298 1.45 -21.72 12.88
CA ALA A 298 1.76 -21.17 11.57
C ALA A 298 0.68 -21.55 10.55
N LYS A 299 0.24 -22.81 10.52
CA LYS A 299 -0.87 -23.24 9.66
C LYS A 299 -2.17 -22.48 9.95
N ILE A 300 -2.56 -22.33 11.23
CA ILE A 300 -3.75 -21.57 11.61
C ILE A 300 -3.64 -20.13 11.13
N ALA A 301 -2.48 -19.49 11.30
CA ALA A 301 -2.26 -18.10 10.85
C ALA A 301 -2.47 -17.96 9.34
N MET A 302 -1.91 -18.86 8.53
CA MET A 302 -2.04 -18.89 7.08
C MET A 302 -3.48 -19.17 6.64
N ASP A 303 -4.17 -20.12 7.29
CA ASP A 303 -5.57 -20.46 6.99
C ASP A 303 -6.51 -19.28 7.32
N VAL A 304 -6.35 -18.65 8.48
CA VAL A 304 -7.17 -17.49 8.89
C VAL A 304 -6.97 -16.33 7.92
N PHE A 305 -5.73 -16.03 7.54
CA PHE A 305 -5.43 -15.00 6.57
C PHE A 305 -6.14 -15.26 5.24
N SER A 306 -5.92 -16.43 4.65
CA SER A 306 -6.48 -16.79 3.34
C SER A 306 -8.01 -16.82 3.36
N TYR A 307 -8.61 -17.34 4.44
CA TYR A 307 -10.06 -17.35 4.62
C TYR A 307 -10.66 -15.95 4.70
N LYS A 308 -10.01 -15.03 5.43
CA LYS A 308 -10.45 -13.64 5.51
C LYS A 308 -10.38 -12.94 4.15
N VAL A 309 -9.32 -13.16 3.37
CA VAL A 309 -9.22 -12.62 1.99
C VAL A 309 -10.37 -13.14 1.14
N ALA A 310 -10.64 -14.44 1.15
CA ALA A 310 -11.75 -15.04 0.39
C ALA A 310 -13.12 -14.47 0.78
N LYS A 311 -13.35 -14.22 2.09
CA LYS A 311 -14.59 -13.58 2.58
C LYS A 311 -14.75 -12.16 2.06
N TYR A 312 -13.68 -11.36 2.04
CA TYR A 312 -13.72 -10.00 1.49
C TYR A 312 -13.99 -10.01 -0.01
N ILE A 313 -13.38 -10.93 -0.76
CA ILE A 313 -13.69 -11.13 -2.20
C ILE A 313 -15.18 -11.42 -2.37
N GLY A 314 -15.73 -12.34 -1.58
CA GLY A 314 -17.17 -12.68 -1.63
C GLY A 314 -18.07 -11.49 -1.31
N SER A 315 -17.74 -10.71 -0.27
CA SER A 315 -18.51 -9.51 0.10
C SER A 315 -18.48 -8.44 -1.00
N TYR A 316 -17.35 -8.28 -1.67
CA TYR A 316 -17.19 -7.29 -2.74
C TYR A 316 -17.81 -7.74 -4.07
N ALA A 317 -17.79 -9.03 -4.35
CA ALA A 317 -18.60 -9.58 -5.44
C ALA A 317 -20.10 -9.31 -5.23
N ALA A 318 -20.60 -9.40 -3.98
CA ALA A 318 -21.97 -9.02 -3.63
C ALA A 318 -22.18 -7.49 -3.75
N ALA A 319 -21.27 -6.65 -3.26
CA ALA A 319 -21.38 -5.20 -3.34
C ALA A 319 -21.48 -4.68 -4.78
N MET A 320 -20.78 -5.32 -5.71
CA MET A 320 -20.79 -4.98 -7.14
C MET A 320 -21.85 -5.75 -7.95
N ASN A 321 -22.60 -6.68 -7.32
CA ASN A 321 -23.50 -7.61 -8.01
C ASN A 321 -22.79 -8.36 -9.15
N GLY A 322 -21.71 -9.05 -8.80
CA GLY A 322 -20.85 -9.82 -9.71
C GLY A 322 -19.39 -9.32 -9.72
N VAL A 323 -18.54 -10.07 -10.40
CA VAL A 323 -17.12 -9.79 -10.57
C VAL A 323 -16.67 -10.34 -11.92
N ASP A 324 -15.80 -9.61 -12.62
CA ASP A 324 -15.19 -10.04 -13.89
C ASP A 324 -13.80 -10.62 -13.66
N ASP A 325 -13.02 -10.00 -12.77
CA ASP A 325 -11.65 -10.42 -12.46
C ASP A 325 -11.23 -10.11 -11.03
N ILE A 326 -10.30 -10.93 -10.56
CA ILE A 326 -9.66 -10.83 -9.23
C ILE A 326 -8.16 -10.75 -9.44
N VAL A 327 -7.51 -9.79 -8.81
CA VAL A 327 -6.08 -9.56 -8.97
C VAL A 327 -5.35 -9.65 -7.65
N PHE A 328 -4.32 -10.48 -7.58
CA PHE A 328 -3.37 -10.56 -6.49
C PHE A 328 -2.15 -9.68 -6.78
N THR A 329 -1.75 -8.86 -5.81
CA THR A 329 -0.64 -7.94 -5.93
C THR A 329 0.05 -7.70 -4.59
N ALA A 330 1.14 -6.95 -4.58
CA ALA A 330 2.04 -6.74 -3.45
C ALA A 330 2.76 -8.00 -2.98
N GLY A 331 3.61 -7.85 -1.97
CA GLY A 331 4.61 -8.85 -1.60
C GLY A 331 4.09 -10.27 -1.43
N ILE A 332 2.97 -10.47 -0.73
CA ILE A 332 2.35 -11.79 -0.53
C ILE A 332 1.55 -12.18 -1.79
N GLY A 333 0.70 -11.28 -2.29
CA GLY A 333 -0.13 -11.56 -3.46
C GLY A 333 0.68 -11.96 -4.70
N GLU A 334 1.85 -11.35 -4.90
CA GLU A 334 2.75 -11.62 -6.02
C GLU A 334 3.60 -12.88 -5.84
N ASN A 335 3.96 -13.23 -4.59
CA ASN A 335 5.03 -14.21 -4.34
C ASN A 335 4.61 -15.44 -3.53
N ASP A 336 3.39 -15.49 -3.02
CA ASP A 336 2.93 -16.62 -2.21
C ASP A 336 1.85 -17.44 -2.95
N ASP A 337 2.27 -18.53 -3.56
CA ASP A 337 1.42 -19.42 -4.33
C ASP A 337 0.44 -20.21 -3.45
N TYR A 338 0.84 -20.57 -2.21
CA TYR A 338 -0.03 -21.22 -1.24
C TYR A 338 -1.22 -20.32 -0.87
N VAL A 339 -0.97 -19.05 -0.53
CA VAL A 339 -2.06 -18.10 -0.19
C VAL A 339 -3.03 -17.96 -1.36
N ARG A 340 -2.54 -17.76 -2.59
CA ARG A 340 -3.40 -17.62 -3.77
C ARG A 340 -4.25 -18.89 -4.01
N GLU A 341 -3.65 -20.07 -3.89
CA GLU A 341 -4.37 -21.35 -4.01
C GLU A 341 -5.46 -21.48 -2.94
N GLN A 342 -5.11 -21.23 -1.66
CA GLN A 342 -6.07 -21.31 -0.57
C GLN A 342 -7.23 -20.33 -0.75
N VAL A 343 -6.97 -19.08 -1.11
CA VAL A 343 -8.01 -18.08 -1.39
C VAL A 343 -8.91 -18.54 -2.54
N CYS A 344 -8.33 -18.95 -3.67
CA CYS A 344 -9.08 -19.37 -4.86
C CYS A 344 -9.90 -20.64 -4.63
N SER A 345 -9.51 -21.51 -3.70
CA SER A 345 -10.26 -22.72 -3.35
C SER A 345 -11.69 -22.44 -2.88
N TYR A 346 -11.96 -21.23 -2.35
CA TYR A 346 -13.28 -20.77 -1.91
C TYR A 346 -14.11 -20.13 -3.03
N LEU A 347 -13.54 -19.83 -4.21
CA LEU A 347 -14.14 -18.95 -5.20
C LEU A 347 -14.84 -19.67 -6.37
N GLY A 348 -14.91 -20.99 -6.33
CA GLY A 348 -15.57 -21.79 -7.38
C GLY A 348 -17.03 -21.38 -7.64
N TYR A 349 -17.78 -20.96 -6.60
CA TYR A 349 -19.17 -20.49 -6.74
C TYR A 349 -19.31 -19.19 -7.55
N LEU A 350 -18.24 -18.40 -7.65
CA LEU A 350 -18.20 -17.22 -8.54
C LEU A 350 -17.92 -17.60 -10.00
N GLY A 351 -17.50 -18.84 -10.25
CA GLY A 351 -17.10 -19.33 -11.55
C GLY A 351 -15.60 -19.19 -11.85
N VAL A 352 -14.78 -19.17 -10.81
CA VAL A 352 -13.33 -19.27 -10.93
C VAL A 352 -12.94 -20.73 -11.19
N ASP A 353 -12.30 -21.00 -12.34
CA ASP A 353 -11.62 -22.27 -12.63
C ASP A 353 -10.12 -22.08 -12.50
N PHE A 354 -9.63 -22.24 -11.26
CA PHE A 354 -8.25 -21.94 -10.89
C PHE A 354 -7.27 -22.95 -11.49
N ASP A 355 -6.19 -22.44 -12.09
CA ASP A 355 -5.11 -23.23 -12.67
C ASP A 355 -3.96 -23.36 -11.66
N LYS A 356 -3.99 -24.44 -10.88
CA LYS A 356 -2.99 -24.73 -9.88
C LYS A 356 -1.59 -24.91 -10.46
N GLU A 357 -1.47 -25.56 -11.62
CA GLU A 357 -0.17 -25.82 -12.26
C GLU A 357 0.51 -24.50 -12.66
N THR A 358 -0.26 -23.56 -13.20
CA THR A 358 0.24 -22.22 -13.55
C THR A 358 0.61 -21.41 -12.30
N ASN A 359 -0.08 -21.61 -11.18
CA ASN A 359 0.19 -20.90 -9.93
C ASN A 359 1.44 -21.41 -9.20
N ASP A 360 1.73 -22.72 -9.27
CA ASP A 360 2.78 -23.36 -8.49
C ASP A 360 4.16 -22.77 -8.78
N GLY A 361 4.83 -22.28 -7.73
CA GLY A 361 6.12 -21.62 -7.81
C GLY A 361 6.14 -20.23 -8.50
N LEU A 362 4.98 -19.69 -8.92
CA LEU A 362 4.92 -18.38 -9.58
C LEU A 362 5.25 -17.26 -8.59
N ARG A 363 6.22 -16.40 -8.94
CA ARG A 363 6.67 -15.26 -8.12
C ARG A 363 6.91 -14.02 -8.99
N GLY A 364 6.39 -12.87 -8.54
CA GLY A 364 6.70 -11.53 -9.06
C GLY A 364 6.47 -11.30 -10.56
N THR A 365 5.69 -12.16 -11.21
CA THR A 365 5.48 -12.11 -12.66
C THR A 365 4.00 -11.97 -12.99
N GLN A 366 3.67 -11.06 -13.91
CA GLN A 366 2.31 -10.93 -14.42
C GLN A 366 1.84 -12.22 -15.10
N LYS A 367 0.76 -12.81 -14.60
CA LYS A 367 0.23 -14.07 -15.11
C LYS A 367 -1.25 -14.24 -14.82
N GLU A 368 -1.98 -14.84 -15.74
CA GLU A 368 -3.33 -15.36 -15.50
C GLU A 368 -3.25 -16.72 -14.80
N LEU A 369 -4.08 -16.90 -13.78
CA LEU A 369 -4.15 -18.10 -12.93
C LEU A 369 -5.44 -18.90 -13.10
N THR A 370 -6.17 -18.68 -14.19
CA THR A 370 -7.40 -19.40 -14.51
C THR A 370 -7.28 -20.15 -15.82
N LYS A 371 -7.98 -21.27 -15.91
CA LYS A 371 -8.05 -22.05 -17.13
C LYS A 371 -8.86 -21.31 -18.19
N PRO A 372 -8.62 -21.61 -19.49
CA PRO A 372 -9.42 -21.05 -20.58
C PRO A 372 -10.91 -21.32 -20.38
N GLY A 373 -11.72 -20.28 -20.49
CA GLY A 373 -13.19 -20.38 -20.31
C GLY A 373 -13.67 -20.13 -18.89
N SER A 374 -12.79 -19.85 -17.92
CA SER A 374 -13.19 -19.40 -16.59
C SER A 374 -14.11 -18.17 -16.67
N LYS A 375 -15.22 -18.20 -15.95
CA LYS A 375 -16.18 -17.10 -15.94
C LYS A 375 -15.61 -15.86 -15.27
N VAL A 376 -14.92 -16.04 -14.16
CA VAL A 376 -14.18 -14.99 -13.46
C VAL A 376 -12.69 -15.30 -13.62
N ARG A 377 -11.93 -14.32 -14.10
CA ARG A 377 -10.49 -14.48 -14.34
C ARG A 377 -9.69 -14.08 -13.10
N VAL A 378 -8.59 -14.76 -12.83
CA VAL A 378 -7.70 -14.46 -11.71
C VAL A 378 -6.31 -14.16 -12.25
N PHE A 379 -5.69 -13.11 -11.73
CA PHE A 379 -4.36 -12.66 -12.17
C PHE A 379 -3.42 -12.43 -11.01
N VAL A 380 -2.14 -12.60 -11.26
CA VAL A 380 -1.07 -11.89 -10.56
C VAL A 380 -0.67 -10.69 -11.43
N ILE A 381 -0.70 -9.50 -10.86
CA ILE A 381 -0.22 -8.27 -11.50
C ILE A 381 0.65 -7.53 -10.49
N PRO A 382 1.97 -7.46 -10.70
CA PRO A 382 2.84 -6.71 -9.81
C PRO A 382 2.46 -5.23 -9.73
N THR A 383 2.38 -4.70 -8.51
CA THR A 383 2.16 -3.27 -8.30
C THR A 383 3.45 -2.48 -8.55
N ASN A 384 3.30 -1.22 -8.96
CA ASN A 384 4.40 -0.28 -9.09
C ASN A 384 3.90 1.11 -8.67
N GLU A 385 3.88 1.34 -7.35
CA GLU A 385 3.36 2.58 -6.76
C GLU A 385 4.25 3.77 -7.11
N GLU A 386 5.55 3.58 -7.19
CA GLU A 386 6.49 4.65 -7.56
C GLU A 386 6.27 5.11 -9.00
N LEU A 387 6.03 4.19 -9.93
CA LEU A 387 5.68 4.54 -11.31
C LEU A 387 4.32 5.24 -11.38
N ALA A 388 3.34 4.78 -10.61
CA ALA A 388 2.03 5.44 -10.54
C ALA A 388 2.17 6.89 -10.05
N ILE A 389 2.93 7.13 -8.98
CA ILE A 389 3.23 8.46 -8.45
C ILE A 389 3.94 9.32 -9.50
N ALA A 390 4.94 8.76 -10.20
CA ALA A 390 5.65 9.49 -11.26
C ALA A 390 4.73 9.90 -12.41
N ARG A 391 3.82 9.01 -12.85
CA ARG A 391 2.81 9.31 -13.90
C ARG A 391 1.84 10.41 -13.48
N GLU A 392 1.32 10.36 -12.26
CA GLU A 392 0.41 11.37 -11.72
C GLU A 392 1.11 12.72 -11.55
N THR A 393 2.35 12.70 -11.02
CA THR A 393 3.18 13.91 -10.92
C THR A 393 3.41 14.54 -12.29
N LEU A 394 3.81 13.74 -13.29
CA LEU A 394 4.02 14.22 -14.66
C LEU A 394 2.76 14.83 -15.27
N ALA A 395 1.58 14.26 -14.99
CA ALA A 395 0.32 14.77 -15.50
C ALA A 395 -0.06 16.15 -14.92
N LEU A 396 0.36 16.42 -13.68
CA LEU A 396 0.08 17.68 -12.99
C LEU A 396 1.06 18.82 -13.36
N VAL A 397 2.32 18.50 -13.69
CA VAL A 397 3.38 19.50 -13.94
C VAL A 397 3.59 19.83 -15.43
N LYS A 398 2.85 19.18 -16.32
CA LYS A 398 2.77 19.51 -17.75
C LYS A 398 1.91 20.74 -17.97
#